data_86ff7334f1e6ff507b12beec8b49f52b
#
_entry.id   86ff7334f1e6ff507b12beec8b49f52b
#
_cell.length_a   1.000
_cell.length_b   1.000
_cell.length_c   1.000
_cell.angle_alpha   90.00
_cell.angle_beta   90.00
_cell.angle_gamma   90.00
#
_symmetry.space_group_name_H-M   'P 1'
#
loop_
_entity.id
_entity.type
_entity.pdbx_description
1 polymer ?
#
loop_
_entity_poly.entity_id
_entity_poly.type
_entity_poly.pdbx_seq_one_letter_code
_entity_poly.pdbx_strand_id
1 'polypeptide(L)'
;IDENRDEPKNLVILCKHGFGTTNIGVDFAKSFYAMGVCKNSTVAVIKAAAFNKVNLGDAVSKLQGGCLVIENAGNVRPDKVAELADVIADPKNDIAVILTGEIDSLSRLFSANEKIVPYFKHLIQMHRIDNGAVFEIAQNYIKQLGYEADGRALSKLKNLMLGVEDGNLDRVLKMINEAVGRAEERTIQGLGSSDASDKKVLLESDF
;
A
#
# COMPACT_ATOMS: atom_id res chain seq x y z
N ILE A 1 -20.44 -10.58 23.67
CA ILE A 1 -19.54 -11.41 24.52
C ILE A 1 -18.20 -11.41 23.78
N ASP A 2 -17.27 -10.60 24.31
CA ASP A 2 -15.95 -10.37 23.70
C ASP A 2 -14.99 -11.52 24.06
N GLU A 3 -15.01 -12.58 23.31
CA GLU A 3 -14.04 -13.67 23.47
C GLU A 3 -12.68 -13.42 22.80
N ASN A 4 -12.45 -12.25 22.18
CA ASN A 4 -11.26 -11.97 21.36
C ASN A 4 -10.39 -10.81 21.87
N ARG A 5 -10.46 -10.48 23.18
CA ARG A 5 -9.66 -9.37 23.75
C ARG A 5 -8.17 -9.63 23.89
N ASP A 6 -7.71 -10.89 23.73
CA ASP A 6 -6.31 -11.28 23.93
C ASP A 6 -5.53 -11.54 22.63
N GLU A 7 -6.10 -11.35 21.44
CA GLU A 7 -5.35 -11.49 20.20
C GLU A 7 -4.51 -10.24 19.93
N PRO A 8 -3.22 -10.42 19.59
CA PRO A 8 -2.36 -9.29 19.27
C PRO A 8 -2.88 -8.53 18.05
N LYS A 9 -3.08 -7.23 18.21
CA LYS A 9 -3.58 -6.29 17.19
C LYS A 9 -2.53 -5.94 16.14
N ASN A 10 -1.46 -6.74 16.00
CA ASN A 10 -0.29 -6.38 15.21
C ASN A 10 -0.17 -7.26 13.99
N LEU A 11 0.33 -6.69 12.90
CA LEU A 11 0.41 -7.31 11.60
C LEU A 11 1.80 -7.15 10.98
N VAL A 12 2.31 -8.19 10.35
CA VAL A 12 3.48 -8.15 9.47
C VAL A 12 3.01 -8.26 8.02
N ILE A 13 3.44 -7.34 7.17
CA ILE A 13 3.21 -7.38 5.73
C ILE A 13 4.55 -7.60 5.04
N LEU A 14 4.76 -8.79 4.51
CA LEU A 14 5.92 -9.12 3.70
C LEU A 14 5.70 -8.63 2.28
N CYS A 15 6.58 -7.76 1.82
CA CYS A 15 6.51 -7.18 0.48
C CYS A 15 7.93 -6.88 -0.04
N LYS A 16 8.15 -7.01 -1.34
CA LYS A 16 9.40 -6.57 -1.96
C LYS A 16 9.41 -5.04 -2.11
N HIS A 17 10.59 -4.46 -2.23
CA HIS A 17 10.76 -3.01 -2.42
C HIS A 17 9.97 -2.53 -3.65
N GLY A 18 9.28 -1.40 -3.54
CA GLY A 18 8.52 -0.80 -4.65
C GLY A 18 7.03 -1.18 -4.76
N PHE A 19 6.49 -1.94 -3.81
CA PHE A 19 5.10 -2.45 -3.84
C PHE A 19 4.02 -1.47 -3.33
N GLY A 20 4.27 -0.16 -3.28
CA GLY A 20 3.26 0.77 -2.71
C GLY A 20 2.94 0.47 -1.24
N THR A 21 3.94 0.05 -0.48
CA THR A 21 3.82 -0.44 0.91
C THR A 21 3.15 0.55 1.85
N THR A 22 3.27 1.84 1.56
CA THR A 22 2.62 2.92 2.31
C THR A 22 1.10 2.80 2.21
N ASN A 23 0.57 2.68 1.00
CA ASN A 23 -0.87 2.60 0.78
C ASN A 23 -1.45 1.33 1.38
N ILE A 24 -0.77 0.20 1.20
CA ILE A 24 -1.20 -1.09 1.76
C ILE A 24 -1.25 -1.03 3.28
N GLY A 25 -0.22 -0.52 3.94
CA GLY A 25 -0.19 -0.37 5.40
C GLY A 25 -1.33 0.53 5.92
N VAL A 26 -1.59 1.63 5.22
CA VAL A 26 -2.70 2.55 5.55
C VAL A 26 -4.06 1.89 5.35
N ASP A 27 -4.25 1.12 4.29
CA ASP A 27 -5.53 0.45 4.00
C ASP A 27 -5.82 -0.66 5.01
N PHE A 28 -4.80 -1.40 5.46
CA PHE A 28 -4.94 -2.33 6.58
C PHE A 28 -5.25 -1.60 7.89
N ALA A 29 -4.62 -0.46 8.16
CA ALA A 29 -4.92 0.34 9.36
C ALA A 29 -6.37 0.87 9.35
N LYS A 30 -6.88 1.31 8.19
CA LYS A 30 -8.30 1.67 8.02
C LYS A 30 -9.23 0.48 8.25
N SER A 31 -8.84 -0.70 7.74
CA SER A 31 -9.60 -1.94 7.96
C SER A 31 -9.62 -2.33 9.44
N PHE A 32 -8.53 -2.14 10.17
CA PHE A 32 -8.49 -2.36 11.62
C PHE A 32 -9.48 -1.45 12.38
N TYR A 33 -9.61 -0.21 11.96
CA TYR A 33 -10.62 0.68 12.52
C TYR A 33 -12.04 0.22 12.16
N ALA A 34 -12.29 -0.13 10.90
CA ALA A 34 -13.60 -0.61 10.45
C ALA A 34 -14.05 -1.91 11.14
N MET A 35 -13.11 -2.79 11.49
CA MET A 35 -13.36 -4.04 12.23
C MET A 35 -13.40 -3.84 13.76
N GLY A 36 -13.17 -2.64 14.27
CA GLY A 36 -13.15 -2.36 15.71
C GLY A 36 -11.86 -2.81 16.43
N VAL A 37 -10.82 -3.20 15.71
CA VAL A 37 -9.48 -3.51 16.26
C VAL A 37 -8.82 -2.24 16.82
N CYS A 38 -8.93 -1.13 16.08
CA CYS A 38 -8.55 0.20 16.55
C CYS A 38 -9.78 0.98 17.00
N LYS A 39 -9.65 1.77 18.08
CA LYS A 39 -10.75 2.58 18.64
C LYS A 39 -11.01 3.86 17.87
N ASN A 40 -10.00 4.34 17.14
CA ASN A 40 -10.12 5.53 16.28
C ASN A 40 -9.39 5.33 14.96
N SER A 41 -9.63 6.21 14.00
CA SER A 41 -9.07 6.16 12.64
C SER A 41 -7.69 6.81 12.51
N THR A 42 -7.02 7.14 13.63
CA THR A 42 -5.70 7.77 13.60
C THR A 42 -4.65 6.78 13.10
N VAL A 43 -3.96 7.13 12.03
CA VAL A 43 -2.88 6.32 11.44
C VAL A 43 -1.62 7.15 11.36
N ALA A 44 -0.56 6.68 11.99
CA ALA A 44 0.78 7.24 11.81
C ALA A 44 1.60 6.32 10.92
N VAL A 45 2.15 6.87 9.83
CA VAL A 45 3.05 6.14 8.93
C VAL A 45 4.45 6.71 9.07
N ILE A 46 5.42 5.84 9.29
CA ILE A 46 6.81 6.26 9.48
C ILE A 46 7.77 5.25 8.84
N LYS A 47 8.79 5.76 8.16
CA LYS A 47 9.90 4.92 7.66
C LYS A 47 10.86 4.57 8.79
N ALA A 48 11.45 3.38 8.75
CA ALA A 48 12.41 2.90 9.76
C ALA A 48 13.52 3.92 10.08
N ALA A 49 14.07 4.61 9.07
CA ALA A 49 15.13 5.60 9.25
C ALA A 49 14.67 6.81 10.11
N ALA A 50 13.42 7.23 9.98
CA ALA A 50 12.82 8.27 10.81
C ALA A 50 12.41 7.72 12.18
N PHE A 51 11.85 6.50 12.22
CA PHE A 51 11.46 5.81 13.44
C PHE A 51 12.65 5.65 14.41
N ASN A 52 13.84 5.36 13.91
CA ASN A 52 15.07 5.27 14.69
C ASN A 52 15.43 6.54 15.48
N LYS A 53 14.80 7.68 15.15
CA LYS A 53 15.05 8.99 15.79
C LYS A 53 13.87 9.45 16.67
N VAL A 54 12.75 8.74 16.66
CA VAL A 54 11.52 9.12 17.38
C VAL A 54 11.65 8.80 18.86
N ASN A 55 11.14 9.69 19.71
CA ASN A 55 10.78 9.35 21.09
C ASN A 55 9.46 8.56 21.05
N LEU A 56 9.55 7.25 21.30
CA LEU A 56 8.41 6.36 21.13
C LEU A 56 7.31 6.61 22.16
N GLY A 57 7.66 6.96 23.39
CA GLY A 57 6.69 7.29 24.43
C GLY A 57 5.77 8.45 24.07
N ASP A 58 6.36 9.53 23.52
CA ASP A 58 5.59 10.70 23.07
C ASP A 58 4.72 10.38 21.84
N ALA A 59 5.23 9.57 20.92
CA ALA A 59 4.51 9.17 19.71
C ALA A 59 3.30 8.30 20.05
N VAL A 60 3.48 7.32 20.94
CA VAL A 60 2.43 6.39 21.39
C VAL A 60 1.33 7.12 22.16
N SER A 61 1.71 8.07 23.03
CA SER A 61 0.72 8.87 23.79
C SER A 61 -0.25 9.60 22.85
N LYS A 62 0.22 10.06 21.68
CA LYS A 62 -0.61 10.76 20.69
C LYS A 62 -1.41 9.81 19.79
N LEU A 63 -1.04 8.52 19.76
CA LEU A 63 -1.61 7.53 18.86
C LEU A 63 -2.55 6.54 19.56
N GLN A 64 -2.86 6.76 20.83
CA GLN A 64 -3.72 5.86 21.61
C GLN A 64 -5.04 5.53 20.90
N GLY A 65 -5.36 4.26 20.79
CA GLY A 65 -6.54 3.75 20.08
C GLY A 65 -6.38 3.68 18.55
N GLY A 66 -5.25 4.11 18.00
CA GLY A 66 -4.97 4.15 16.56
C GLY A 66 -3.96 3.10 16.11
N CYS A 67 -3.37 3.32 14.93
CA CYS A 67 -2.46 2.38 14.27
C CYS A 67 -1.13 3.06 13.88
N LEU A 68 -0.01 2.39 14.20
CA LEU A 68 1.34 2.76 13.77
C LEU A 68 1.78 1.85 12.63
N VAL A 69 2.08 2.41 11.47
CA VAL A 69 2.65 1.69 10.32
C VAL A 69 4.13 2.03 10.21
N ILE A 70 5.00 1.03 10.34
CA ILE A 70 6.46 1.20 10.20
C ILE A 70 6.89 0.59 8.87
N GLU A 71 7.33 1.45 7.94
CA GLU A 71 7.80 1.03 6.62
C GLU A 71 9.28 0.63 6.65
N ASN A 72 9.60 -0.40 5.85
CA ASN A 72 10.95 -0.97 5.78
C ASN A 72 11.47 -1.34 7.18
N ALA A 73 10.60 -1.94 7.99
CA ALA A 73 10.82 -2.16 9.42
C ALA A 73 12.09 -3.00 9.71
N GLY A 74 12.55 -3.82 8.76
CA GLY A 74 13.82 -4.53 8.88
C GLY A 74 15.07 -3.65 9.05
N ASN A 75 14.93 -2.33 8.81
CA ASN A 75 15.99 -1.32 9.03
C ASN A 75 15.84 -0.57 10.37
N VAL A 76 14.94 -1.00 11.23
CA VAL A 76 14.84 -0.49 12.60
C VAL A 76 16.01 -1.01 13.41
N ARG A 77 16.63 -0.12 14.18
CA ARG A 77 17.78 -0.50 15.03
C ARG A 77 17.36 -1.42 16.17
N PRO A 78 18.23 -2.34 16.63
CA PRO A 78 17.88 -3.30 17.69
C PRO A 78 17.41 -2.64 19.00
N ASP A 79 17.99 -1.50 19.39
CA ASP A 79 17.56 -0.74 20.56
C ASP A 79 16.12 -0.22 20.42
N LYS A 80 15.73 0.23 19.21
CA LYS A 80 14.39 0.68 18.92
C LYS A 80 13.39 -0.47 18.78
N VAL A 81 13.84 -1.66 18.35
CA VAL A 81 12.99 -2.86 18.37
C VAL A 81 12.68 -3.26 19.81
N ALA A 82 13.67 -3.18 20.72
CA ALA A 82 13.45 -3.45 22.14
C ALA A 82 12.47 -2.45 22.77
N GLU A 83 12.63 -1.15 22.50
CA GLU A 83 11.73 -0.10 22.97
C GLU A 83 10.28 -0.32 22.43
N LEU A 84 10.16 -0.70 21.16
CA LEU A 84 8.85 -1.03 20.55
C LEU A 84 8.22 -2.26 21.21
N ALA A 85 9.00 -3.30 21.52
CA ALA A 85 8.51 -4.49 22.21
C ALA A 85 7.98 -4.15 23.61
N ASP A 86 8.69 -3.31 24.36
CA ASP A 86 8.27 -2.87 25.69
C ASP A 86 6.97 -2.02 25.62
N VAL A 87 6.85 -1.17 24.60
CA VAL A 87 5.63 -0.37 24.36
C VAL A 87 4.43 -1.26 24.04
N ILE A 88 4.60 -2.26 23.16
CA ILE A 88 3.51 -3.18 22.77
C ILE A 88 3.12 -4.09 23.97
N ALA A 89 4.08 -4.45 24.80
CA ALA A 89 3.86 -5.29 25.97
C ALA A 89 3.09 -4.57 27.09
N ASP A 90 3.15 -3.23 27.16
CA ASP A 90 2.46 -2.47 28.20
C ASP A 90 0.95 -2.37 27.88
N PRO A 91 0.07 -2.98 28.71
CA PRO A 91 -1.38 -2.97 28.47
C PRO A 91 -2.02 -1.57 28.53
N LYS A 92 -1.29 -0.55 29.01
CA LYS A 92 -1.73 0.86 28.99
C LYS A 92 -1.66 1.45 27.59
N ASN A 93 -0.86 0.86 26.71
CA ASN A 93 -0.68 1.32 25.33
C ASN A 93 -1.68 0.61 24.43
N ASP A 94 -2.75 1.30 24.06
CA ASP A 94 -3.77 0.78 23.16
C ASP A 94 -3.47 1.24 21.72
N ILE A 95 -2.48 0.60 21.09
CA ILE A 95 -2.11 0.84 19.69
C ILE A 95 -2.03 -0.46 18.93
N ALA A 96 -2.37 -0.44 17.65
CA ALA A 96 -2.03 -1.49 16.70
C ALA A 96 -0.73 -1.14 15.97
N VAL A 97 0.09 -2.12 15.65
CA VAL A 97 1.35 -1.91 14.91
C VAL A 97 1.36 -2.77 13.66
N ILE A 98 1.66 -2.14 12.53
CA ILE A 98 1.85 -2.81 11.25
C ILE A 98 3.31 -2.64 10.83
N LEU A 99 4.03 -3.74 10.63
CA LEU A 99 5.39 -3.75 10.11
C LEU A 99 5.37 -4.15 8.63
N THR A 100 5.95 -3.32 7.77
CA THR A 100 6.11 -3.69 6.35
C THR A 100 7.59 -3.83 5.99
N GLY A 101 7.91 -4.78 5.13
CA GLY A 101 9.29 -4.98 4.67
C GLY A 101 9.53 -6.32 3.97
N GLU A 102 10.77 -6.53 3.58
CA GLU A 102 11.21 -7.77 2.95
C GLU A 102 11.45 -8.88 3.98
N ILE A 103 11.24 -10.13 3.56
CA ILE A 103 11.33 -11.30 4.44
C ILE A 103 12.68 -11.39 5.17
N ASP A 104 13.79 -11.21 4.44
CA ASP A 104 15.12 -11.34 5.02
C ASP A 104 15.43 -10.24 6.05
N SER A 105 14.95 -9.02 5.78
CA SER A 105 15.18 -7.88 6.67
C SER A 105 14.30 -7.95 7.92
N LEU A 106 13.04 -8.37 7.77
CA LEU A 106 12.13 -8.59 8.90
C LEU A 106 12.53 -9.78 9.75
N SER A 107 13.04 -10.87 9.14
CA SER A 107 13.60 -11.99 9.89
C SER A 107 14.74 -11.56 10.79
N ARG A 108 15.64 -10.68 10.29
CA ARG A 108 16.72 -10.10 11.12
C ARG A 108 16.17 -9.25 12.27
N LEU A 109 15.12 -8.45 12.03
CA LEU A 109 14.48 -7.66 13.07
C LEU A 109 13.96 -8.56 14.20
N PHE A 110 13.23 -9.61 13.86
CA PHE A 110 12.68 -10.54 14.85
C PHE A 110 13.76 -11.35 15.58
N SER A 111 14.83 -11.74 14.88
CA SER A 111 15.98 -12.40 15.49
C SER A 111 16.80 -11.48 16.42
N ALA A 112 16.79 -10.17 16.17
CA ALA A 112 17.48 -9.20 17.01
C ALA A 112 16.81 -8.99 18.38
N ASN A 113 15.49 -9.27 18.48
CA ASN A 113 14.76 -9.20 19.74
C ASN A 113 13.57 -10.17 19.74
N GLU A 114 13.76 -11.33 20.32
CA GLU A 114 12.74 -12.39 20.38
C GLU A 114 11.50 -11.98 21.21
N LYS A 115 11.62 -10.99 22.10
CA LYS A 115 10.50 -10.51 22.92
C LYS A 115 9.35 -9.91 22.09
N ILE A 116 9.64 -9.42 20.89
CA ILE A 116 8.60 -8.82 20.03
C ILE A 116 7.79 -9.88 19.27
N VAL A 117 8.34 -11.07 19.06
CA VAL A 117 7.75 -12.15 18.22
C VAL A 117 6.34 -12.53 18.66
N PRO A 118 6.02 -12.73 19.96
CA PRO A 118 4.68 -13.13 20.39
C PRO A 118 3.58 -12.13 20.05
N TYR A 119 3.93 -10.87 19.80
CA TYR A 119 2.98 -9.81 19.49
C TYR A 119 2.63 -9.71 18.00
N PHE A 120 3.36 -10.41 17.13
CA PHE A 120 3.15 -10.39 15.68
C PHE A 120 2.78 -11.79 15.16
N LYS A 121 1.59 -12.26 15.50
CA LYS A 121 1.07 -13.55 15.07
C LYS A 121 0.48 -13.54 13.66
N HIS A 122 0.07 -12.37 13.18
CA HIS A 122 -0.54 -12.21 11.87
C HIS A 122 0.51 -11.80 10.85
N LEU A 123 0.59 -12.55 9.75
CA LEU A 123 1.52 -12.33 8.67
C LEU A 123 0.78 -12.42 7.34
N ILE A 124 0.93 -11.38 6.51
CA ILE A 124 0.44 -11.36 5.14
C ILE A 124 1.64 -11.28 4.22
N GLN A 125 1.72 -12.21 3.28
CA GLN A 125 2.73 -12.17 2.23
C GLN A 125 2.13 -11.62 0.94
N MET A 126 2.64 -10.47 0.51
CA MET A 126 2.28 -9.91 -0.79
C MET A 126 3.14 -10.57 -1.87
N HIS A 127 2.48 -11.27 -2.78
CA HIS A 127 3.13 -11.82 -3.95
C HIS A 127 3.18 -10.75 -5.05
N ARG A 128 4.22 -10.78 -5.89
CA ARG A 128 4.23 -9.95 -7.10
C ARG A 128 3.01 -10.31 -7.95
N ILE A 129 2.27 -9.30 -8.32
CA ILE A 129 1.28 -9.43 -9.39
C ILE A 129 2.11 -9.51 -10.69
N ASP A 130 1.95 -10.56 -11.47
CA ASP A 130 2.63 -10.67 -12.75
C ASP A 130 2.11 -9.61 -13.75
N ASN A 131 2.87 -9.33 -14.80
CA ASN A 131 2.49 -8.32 -15.78
C ASN A 131 1.17 -8.65 -16.51
N GLY A 132 0.78 -9.91 -16.58
CA GLY A 132 -0.52 -10.34 -17.11
C GLY A 132 -1.67 -9.86 -16.24
N ALA A 133 -1.58 -10.13 -14.93
CA ALA A 133 -2.59 -9.68 -13.96
C ALA A 133 -2.65 -8.15 -13.84
N VAL A 134 -1.48 -7.47 -13.89
CA VAL A 134 -1.45 -5.99 -13.94
C VAL A 134 -2.16 -5.48 -15.20
N PHE A 135 -1.97 -6.14 -16.34
CA PHE A 135 -2.63 -5.75 -17.59
C PHE A 135 -4.15 -5.96 -17.53
N GLU A 136 -4.64 -7.05 -16.93
CA GLU A 136 -6.07 -7.26 -16.71
C GLU A 136 -6.67 -6.19 -15.77
N ILE A 137 -5.97 -5.85 -14.69
CA ILE A 137 -6.37 -4.76 -13.79
C ILE A 137 -6.43 -3.44 -14.56
N ALA A 138 -5.43 -3.15 -15.39
CA ALA A 138 -5.36 -1.96 -16.23
C ALA A 138 -6.56 -1.85 -17.19
N GLN A 139 -6.92 -2.94 -17.87
CA GLN A 139 -8.08 -2.98 -18.74
C GLN A 139 -9.41 -2.75 -17.99
N ASN A 140 -9.54 -3.36 -16.81
CA ASN A 140 -10.72 -3.14 -15.96
C ASN A 140 -10.79 -1.69 -15.45
N TYR A 141 -9.65 -1.09 -15.10
CA TYR A 141 -9.58 0.30 -14.66
C TYR A 141 -10.00 1.27 -15.78
N ILE A 142 -9.55 1.05 -17.03
CA ILE A 142 -9.98 1.82 -18.20
C ILE A 142 -11.53 1.78 -18.33
N LYS A 143 -12.11 0.58 -18.19
CA LYS A 143 -13.58 0.41 -18.23
C LYS A 143 -14.29 1.12 -17.07
N GLN A 144 -13.72 1.08 -15.86
CA GLN A 144 -14.28 1.78 -14.69
C GLN A 144 -14.29 3.31 -14.87
N LEU A 145 -13.30 3.85 -15.59
CA LEU A 145 -13.26 5.27 -15.96
C LEU A 145 -14.26 5.62 -17.08
N GLY A 146 -15.00 4.63 -17.60
CA GLY A 146 -16.00 4.82 -18.66
C GLY A 146 -15.37 4.91 -20.07
N TYR A 147 -14.14 4.42 -20.23
CA TYR A 147 -13.44 4.38 -21.50
C TYR A 147 -13.36 2.96 -22.08
N GLU A 148 -13.28 2.87 -23.39
CA GLU A 148 -12.80 1.70 -24.12
C GLU A 148 -11.39 2.00 -24.66
N ALA A 149 -10.56 0.98 -24.87
CA ALA A 149 -9.27 1.15 -25.53
C ALA A 149 -9.25 0.31 -26.81
N ASP A 150 -8.80 0.88 -27.89
CA ASP A 150 -8.65 0.12 -29.14
C ASP A 150 -7.48 -0.89 -29.05
N GLY A 151 -7.42 -1.81 -30.00
CA GLY A 151 -6.39 -2.87 -29.97
C GLY A 151 -4.97 -2.33 -30.07
N ARG A 152 -4.75 -1.16 -30.70
CA ARG A 152 -3.44 -0.52 -30.81
C ARG A 152 -3.05 0.14 -29.51
N ALA A 153 -4.00 0.82 -28.86
CA ALA A 153 -3.82 1.42 -27.54
C ALA A 153 -3.45 0.35 -26.50
N LEU A 154 -4.17 -0.78 -26.48
CA LEU A 154 -3.85 -1.90 -25.59
C LEU A 154 -2.47 -2.51 -25.86
N SER A 155 -2.09 -2.63 -27.14
CA SER A 155 -0.75 -3.11 -27.53
C SER A 155 0.33 -2.13 -27.08
N LYS A 156 0.10 -0.84 -27.23
CA LYS A 156 1.02 0.22 -26.77
C LYS A 156 1.19 0.19 -25.25
N LEU A 157 0.08 0.12 -24.50
CA LEU A 157 0.10 -0.01 -23.06
C LEU A 157 0.90 -1.24 -22.62
N LYS A 158 0.65 -2.40 -23.23
CA LYS A 158 1.39 -3.63 -22.94
C LYS A 158 2.90 -3.49 -23.19
N ASN A 159 3.29 -2.83 -24.29
CA ASN A 159 4.71 -2.57 -24.59
C ASN A 159 5.35 -1.61 -23.58
N LEU A 160 4.63 -0.56 -23.16
CA LEU A 160 5.10 0.36 -22.14
C LEU A 160 5.27 -0.33 -20.78
N MET A 161 4.41 -1.31 -20.48
CA MET A 161 4.52 -2.12 -19.26
C MET A 161 5.78 -3.01 -19.24
N LEU A 162 6.30 -3.44 -20.39
CA LEU A 162 7.55 -4.20 -20.46
C LEU A 162 8.78 -3.40 -19.98
N GLY A 163 8.73 -2.08 -20.06
CA GLY A 163 9.76 -1.18 -19.53
C GLY A 163 9.57 -0.75 -18.06
N VAL A 164 8.52 -1.25 -17.44
CA VAL A 164 8.21 -0.99 -16.01
C VAL A 164 8.71 -2.18 -15.20
N GLU A 165 9.38 -1.92 -14.06
CA GLU A 165 9.71 -3.00 -13.13
C GLU A 165 8.44 -3.82 -12.81
N ASP A 166 8.58 -5.14 -12.85
CA ASP A 166 7.47 -6.09 -12.70
C ASP A 166 6.53 -5.72 -11.53
N GLY A 167 5.25 -5.58 -11.84
CA GLY A 167 4.20 -5.42 -10.84
C GLY A 167 3.99 -4.00 -10.32
N ASN A 168 4.57 -2.96 -10.92
CA ASN A 168 4.34 -1.57 -10.51
C ASN A 168 2.98 -1.07 -11.04
N LEU A 169 1.91 -1.49 -10.36
CA LEU A 169 0.53 -1.11 -10.69
C LEU A 169 0.32 0.40 -10.65
N ASP A 170 0.85 1.10 -9.65
CA ASP A 170 0.67 2.56 -9.51
C ASP A 170 1.16 3.32 -10.73
N ARG A 171 2.31 2.89 -11.29
CA ARG A 171 2.84 3.50 -12.51
C ARG A 171 1.95 3.25 -13.71
N VAL A 172 1.40 2.04 -13.84
CA VAL A 172 0.48 1.69 -14.93
C VAL A 172 -0.82 2.49 -14.81
N LEU A 173 -1.39 2.60 -13.62
CA LEU A 173 -2.60 3.42 -13.38
C LEU A 173 -2.35 4.90 -13.68
N LYS A 174 -1.18 5.42 -13.33
CA LYS A 174 -0.78 6.80 -13.68
C LYS A 174 -0.72 7.00 -15.20
N MET A 175 -0.12 6.07 -15.94
CA MET A 175 -0.06 6.11 -17.40
C MET A 175 -1.47 6.13 -18.04
N ILE A 176 -2.40 5.34 -17.49
CA ILE A 176 -3.80 5.33 -17.95
C ILE A 176 -4.47 6.68 -17.69
N ASN A 177 -4.30 7.26 -16.50
CA ASN A 177 -4.87 8.56 -16.18
C ASN A 177 -4.32 9.68 -17.08
N GLU A 178 -3.03 9.63 -17.42
CA GLU A 178 -2.41 10.56 -18.37
C GLU A 178 -2.98 10.36 -19.79
N ALA A 179 -3.22 9.11 -20.22
CA ALA A 179 -3.85 8.81 -21.49
C ALA A 179 -5.30 9.29 -21.55
N VAL A 180 -6.06 9.14 -20.47
CA VAL A 180 -7.42 9.68 -20.36
C VAL A 180 -7.41 11.21 -20.49
N GLY A 181 -6.50 11.91 -19.83
CA GLY A 181 -6.36 13.36 -19.98
C GLY A 181 -6.11 13.78 -21.42
N ARG A 182 -5.19 13.09 -22.14
CA ARG A 182 -4.94 13.37 -23.58
C ARG A 182 -6.15 13.08 -24.46
N ALA A 183 -6.90 12.02 -24.16
CA ALA A 183 -8.14 11.70 -24.88
C ALA A 183 -9.21 12.77 -24.67
N GLU A 184 -9.33 13.32 -23.46
CA GLU A 184 -10.23 14.44 -23.17
C GLU A 184 -9.81 15.71 -23.91
N GLU A 185 -8.53 16.06 -23.91
CA GLU A 185 -7.99 17.20 -24.68
C GLU A 185 -8.25 17.04 -26.18
N ARG A 186 -8.05 15.84 -26.75
CA ARG A 186 -8.32 15.53 -28.14
C ARG A 186 -9.81 15.72 -28.47
N THR A 187 -10.68 15.27 -27.56
CA THR A 187 -12.15 15.41 -27.73
C THR A 187 -12.55 16.90 -27.72
N ILE A 188 -12.01 17.70 -26.83
CA ILE A 188 -12.27 19.14 -26.77
C ILE A 188 -11.80 19.86 -28.05
N GLN A 189 -10.61 19.49 -28.56
CA GLN A 189 -10.09 20.04 -29.82
C GLN A 189 -10.90 19.60 -31.04
N GLY A 190 -11.53 18.40 -31.00
CA GLY A 190 -12.37 17.86 -32.06
C GLY A 190 -13.83 18.33 -32.08
N LEU A 191 -14.28 19.09 -31.08
CA LEU A 191 -15.67 19.61 -31.00
C LEU A 191 -16.10 20.53 -32.13
N GLY A 192 -15.21 20.80 -33.10
CA GLY A 192 -15.53 21.52 -34.34
C GLY A 192 -15.92 20.63 -35.53
N SER A 193 -15.82 19.29 -35.43
CA SER A 193 -16.15 18.33 -36.48
C SER A 193 -17.36 17.45 -36.05
N SER A 194 -18.35 17.39 -36.89
CA SER A 194 -19.70 16.86 -36.65
C SER A 194 -19.83 15.32 -36.58
N ASP A 195 -18.79 14.59 -36.23
CA ASP A 195 -18.82 13.13 -36.04
C ASP A 195 -18.38 12.75 -34.61
N ALA A 196 -19.11 13.27 -33.64
CA ALA A 196 -19.00 12.83 -32.26
C ALA A 196 -19.76 11.51 -32.09
N SER A 197 -19.12 10.37 -32.40
CA SER A 197 -19.54 9.12 -31.80
C SER A 197 -19.24 9.18 -30.31
N ASP A 198 -20.27 9.08 -29.49
CA ASP A 198 -20.26 9.18 -27.99
C ASP A 198 -19.39 8.16 -27.25
N LYS A 199 -18.45 7.51 -27.92
CA LYS A 199 -17.57 6.54 -27.30
C LYS A 199 -16.28 7.19 -26.81
N LYS A 200 -16.11 7.22 -25.51
CA LYS A 200 -14.84 7.55 -24.88
C LYS A 200 -13.84 6.43 -25.20
N VAL A 201 -13.04 6.59 -26.24
CA VAL A 201 -12.07 5.59 -26.71
C VAL A 201 -10.64 6.14 -26.56
N LEU A 202 -9.80 5.37 -25.87
CA LEU A 202 -8.35 5.60 -25.83
C LEU A 202 -7.72 5.05 -27.13
N LEU A 203 -6.91 5.87 -27.77
CA LEU A 203 -6.16 5.54 -28.98
C LEU A 203 -4.68 5.34 -28.64
N GLU A 204 -3.93 4.73 -29.59
CA GLU A 204 -2.48 4.56 -29.45
C GLU A 204 -1.74 5.90 -29.19
N SER A 205 -2.24 7.00 -29.78
CA SER A 205 -1.67 8.34 -29.63
C SER A 205 -1.84 8.92 -28.21
N ASP A 206 -2.76 8.38 -27.41
CA ASP A 206 -3.04 8.85 -26.06
C ASP A 206 -2.03 8.27 -25.05
N PHE A 207 -1.34 7.17 -25.39
CA PHE A 207 -0.26 6.58 -24.63
C PHE A 207 1.12 7.02 -25.15
#